data_be39684b21ee7694ae02d7e835e88d07
#
_entry.id   be39684b21ee7694ae02d7e835e88d07
#
_cell.length_a   1.000
_cell.length_b   1.000
_cell.length_c   1.000
_cell.angle_alpha   90.00
_cell.angle_beta   90.00
_cell.angle_gamma   90.00
#
_symmetry.space_group_name_H-M   'P 1'
#
loop_
_entity.id
_entity.type
_entity.pdbx_description
1 polymer ?
#
loop_
_entity_poly.entity_id
_entity_poly.type
_entity_poly.pdbx_seq_one_letter_code
_entity_poly.pdbx_strand_id
1 'polypeptide(L)'
;LTSLVGSEMCIRDRDKGKKSFYPLKNSEKLIPCDLLLIAIGYEKPNLFFDDQYSIETSSDGTIRANEKNYLTSRKKFFSCGDSRRGQSLVVWAIKEGRDCAHSVHKFLKKKQLTQND
;
A
#
# COMPACT_ATOMS: atom_id res chain seq x y z
N LEU A 1 -6.62 -36.69 -9.00
CA LEU A 1 -6.41 -35.63 -10.00
C LEU A 1 -7.04 -34.36 -9.47
N THR A 2 -6.20 -33.42 -9.07
CA THR A 2 -6.64 -32.07 -8.69
C THR A 2 -6.75 -31.25 -9.97
N SER A 3 -7.82 -30.49 -10.10
CA SER A 3 -8.03 -29.62 -11.26
C SER A 3 -8.46 -28.24 -10.80
N LEU A 4 -8.01 -27.24 -11.51
CA LEU A 4 -8.37 -25.84 -11.33
C LEU A 4 -9.37 -25.42 -12.40
N VAL A 5 -10.42 -24.72 -12.01
CA VAL A 5 -11.30 -24.02 -12.95
C VAL A 5 -10.82 -22.60 -13.08
N GLY A 6 -10.27 -22.25 -14.24
CA GLY A 6 -9.86 -20.89 -14.58
C GLY A 6 -10.84 -20.24 -15.56
N SER A 7 -11.04 -18.95 -15.45
CA SER A 7 -11.79 -18.14 -16.40
C SER A 7 -10.97 -16.99 -16.95
N GLU A 8 -11.23 -16.59 -18.18
CA GLU A 8 -10.61 -15.40 -18.75
C GLU A 8 -11.25 -14.13 -18.15
N MET A 9 -10.42 -13.13 -17.87
CA MET A 9 -10.85 -11.85 -17.34
C MET A 9 -10.55 -10.73 -18.32
N CYS A 10 -11.51 -9.88 -18.56
CA CYS A 10 -11.31 -8.64 -19.32
C CYS A 10 -11.08 -7.45 -18.40
N ILE A 11 -10.19 -6.56 -18.84
CA ILE A 11 -9.97 -5.26 -18.22
C ILE A 11 -10.86 -4.25 -18.95
N ARG A 12 -11.74 -3.58 -18.23
CA ARG A 12 -12.52 -2.48 -18.75
C ARG A 12 -12.04 -1.19 -18.13
N ASP A 13 -11.54 -0.27 -18.95
CA ASP A 13 -11.27 1.09 -18.51
C ASP A 13 -12.60 1.81 -18.30
N ARG A 14 -12.84 2.30 -17.11
CA ARG A 14 -13.94 3.21 -16.81
C ARG A 14 -13.42 4.64 -16.78
N ASP A 15 -14.31 5.60 -17.05
CA ASP A 15 -14.07 7.06 -17.22
C ASP A 15 -13.30 7.80 -16.11
N LYS A 16 -12.55 7.15 -15.25
CA LYS A 16 -11.70 7.75 -14.21
C LYS A 16 -10.42 6.95 -13.95
N GLY A 17 -9.94 6.19 -14.95
CA GLY A 17 -8.68 5.45 -14.80
C GLY A 17 -8.72 4.26 -13.83
N LYS A 18 -9.88 3.90 -13.30
CA LYS A 18 -10.04 2.69 -12.48
C LYS A 18 -10.27 1.48 -13.40
N LYS A 19 -9.28 0.61 -13.46
CA LYS A 19 -9.42 -0.70 -14.11
C LYS A 19 -10.38 -1.56 -13.30
N SER A 20 -11.40 -2.10 -13.93
CA SER A 20 -12.27 -3.11 -13.35
C SER A 20 -12.10 -4.42 -14.10
N PHE A 21 -11.99 -5.50 -13.35
CA PHE A 21 -11.89 -6.85 -13.89
C PHE A 21 -13.26 -7.51 -13.81
N TYR A 22 -13.66 -8.23 -14.85
CA TYR A 22 -14.86 -9.02 -14.86
C TYR A 22 -14.61 -10.33 -15.62
N PRO A 23 -15.18 -11.44 -15.16
CA PRO A 23 -15.04 -12.72 -15.85
C PRO A 23 -15.78 -12.68 -17.18
N LEU A 24 -15.17 -13.25 -18.21
CA LEU A 24 -15.83 -13.48 -19.49
C LEU A 24 -16.80 -14.67 -19.32
N LYS A 25 -18.03 -14.50 -19.75
CA LYS A 25 -19.01 -15.59 -19.78
C LYS A 25 -18.52 -16.72 -20.68
N ASN A 26 -18.69 -17.96 -20.22
CA ASN A 26 -18.32 -19.18 -20.95
C ASN A 26 -16.83 -19.30 -21.27
N SER A 27 -15.97 -18.69 -20.48
CA SER A 27 -14.51 -18.80 -20.61
C SER A 27 -13.87 -19.76 -19.58
N GLU A 28 -14.68 -20.44 -18.79
CA GLU A 28 -14.21 -21.38 -17.79
C GLU A 28 -13.49 -22.56 -18.50
N LYS A 29 -12.28 -22.83 -18.04
CA LYS A 29 -11.45 -23.94 -18.50
C LYS A 29 -11.01 -24.78 -17.32
N LEU A 30 -11.13 -26.09 -17.47
CA LEU A 30 -10.58 -27.03 -16.51
C LEU A 30 -9.11 -27.25 -16.83
N ILE A 31 -8.23 -26.92 -15.88
CA ILE A 31 -6.78 -27.08 -16.02
C ILE A 31 -6.34 -28.18 -15.05
N PRO A 32 -5.86 -29.33 -15.54
CA PRO A 32 -5.27 -30.34 -14.66
C PRO A 32 -4.03 -29.76 -13.97
N CYS A 33 -3.92 -29.90 -12.66
CA CYS A 33 -2.74 -29.48 -11.90
C CYS A 33 -2.55 -30.34 -10.66
N ASP A 34 -1.31 -30.57 -10.28
CA ASP A 34 -0.96 -31.31 -9.07
C ASP A 34 -0.73 -30.34 -7.89
N LEU A 35 -0.32 -29.12 -8.18
CA LEU A 35 -0.06 -28.06 -7.21
C LEU A 35 -0.50 -26.70 -7.74
N LEU A 36 -1.28 -25.96 -6.94
CA LEU A 36 -1.66 -24.58 -7.20
C LEU A 36 -0.97 -23.64 -6.20
N LEU A 37 -0.20 -22.70 -6.71
CA LEU A 37 0.41 -21.64 -5.91
C LEU A 37 -0.33 -20.33 -6.15
N ILE A 38 -0.93 -19.77 -5.09
CA ILE A 38 -1.65 -18.50 -5.15
C ILE A 38 -0.66 -17.36 -4.96
N ALA A 39 -0.52 -16.50 -5.98
CA ALA A 39 0.40 -15.36 -5.99
C ALA A 39 -0.32 -14.10 -6.47
N ILE A 40 -1.50 -13.79 -5.90
CA ILE A 40 -2.39 -12.70 -6.33
C ILE A 40 -2.17 -11.39 -5.56
N GLY A 41 -1.10 -11.27 -4.81
CA GLY A 41 -0.78 -10.11 -3.98
C GLY A 41 -1.11 -10.35 -2.50
N TYR A 42 -1.27 -9.26 -1.78
CA TYR A 42 -1.50 -9.29 -0.33
C TYR A 42 -2.80 -8.58 0.01
N GLU A 43 -3.37 -8.91 1.14
CA GLU A 43 -4.48 -8.17 1.73
C GLU A 43 -4.02 -6.81 2.26
N LYS A 44 -4.98 -5.94 2.53
CA LYS A 44 -4.71 -4.65 3.17
C LYS A 44 -4.01 -4.86 4.52
N PRO A 45 -3.06 -3.98 4.90
CA PRO A 45 -2.45 -4.06 6.21
C PRO A 45 -3.51 -3.91 7.30
N ASN A 46 -3.49 -4.79 8.29
CA ASN A 46 -4.32 -4.65 9.47
C ASN A 46 -3.60 -3.68 10.43
N LEU A 47 -4.04 -2.44 10.44
CA LEU A 47 -3.44 -1.40 11.26
C LEU A 47 -4.08 -1.42 12.66
N PHE A 48 -3.49 -2.19 13.57
CA PHE A 48 -3.94 -2.30 14.97
C PHE A 48 -3.99 -0.98 15.76
N PHE A 49 -3.40 0.09 15.21
CA PHE A 49 -3.31 1.38 15.89
C PHE A 49 -4.24 2.44 15.30
N ASP A 50 -5.08 2.10 14.34
CA ASP A 50 -5.94 3.08 13.67
C ASP A 50 -6.92 3.71 14.67
N ASP A 51 -7.56 2.88 15.49
CA ASP A 51 -8.51 3.32 16.52
C ASP A 51 -7.82 4.06 17.67
N GLN A 52 -6.61 3.64 18.08
CA GLN A 52 -5.91 4.20 19.22
C GLN A 52 -5.22 5.52 18.91
N TYR A 53 -4.72 5.71 17.69
CA TYR A 53 -3.91 6.86 17.33
C TYR A 53 -4.59 7.82 16.36
N SER A 54 -5.76 7.51 15.84
CA SER A 54 -6.52 8.33 14.88
C SER A 54 -5.68 8.81 13.71
N ILE A 55 -4.93 7.89 13.10
CA ILE A 55 -4.11 8.15 11.92
C ILE A 55 -4.98 7.96 10.67
N GLU A 56 -5.04 8.96 9.81
CA GLU A 56 -5.80 8.86 8.58
C GLU A 56 -5.23 7.82 7.63
N THR A 57 -6.13 6.97 7.11
CA THR A 57 -5.82 5.98 6.09
C THR A 57 -6.57 6.28 4.78
N SER A 58 -6.09 5.75 3.69
CA SER A 58 -6.77 5.77 2.40
C SER A 58 -7.70 4.56 2.25
N SER A 59 -8.54 4.58 1.21
CA SER A 59 -9.51 3.51 0.94
C SER A 59 -8.88 2.13 0.72
N ASP A 60 -7.61 2.09 0.36
CA ASP A 60 -6.79 0.87 0.19
C ASP A 60 -6.09 0.42 1.48
N GLY A 61 -6.31 1.11 2.61
CA GLY A 61 -5.73 0.80 3.90
C GLY A 61 -4.31 1.32 4.12
N THR A 62 -3.75 2.10 3.18
CA THR A 62 -2.44 2.73 3.36
C THR A 62 -2.54 3.97 4.25
N ILE A 63 -1.48 4.27 4.98
CA ILE A 63 -1.40 5.45 5.87
C ILE A 63 -1.23 6.70 5.02
N ARG A 64 -2.11 7.68 5.17
CA ARG A 64 -1.96 8.98 4.54
C ARG A 64 -0.81 9.75 5.15
N ALA A 65 0.21 10.05 4.35
CA ALA A 65 1.32 10.88 4.73
C ALA A 65 1.72 11.80 3.58
N ASN A 66 2.25 12.95 3.94
CA ASN A 66 2.70 13.95 2.97
C ASN A 66 3.87 13.41 2.14
N GLU A 67 3.84 13.59 0.82
CA GLU A 67 4.84 13.05 -0.10
C GLU A 67 6.23 13.68 0.02
N LYS A 68 6.33 14.90 0.57
CA LYS A 68 7.60 15.62 0.69
C LYS A 68 8.29 15.41 2.03
N ASN A 69 7.52 15.28 3.11
CA ASN A 69 8.07 15.20 4.46
C ASN A 69 7.62 13.95 5.23
N TYR A 70 6.80 13.10 4.63
CA TYR A 70 6.34 11.82 5.19
C TYR A 70 5.53 11.93 6.49
N LEU A 71 5.14 13.14 6.90
CA LEU A 71 4.37 13.37 8.12
C LEU A 71 2.93 12.93 7.87
N THR A 72 2.35 12.21 8.83
CA THR A 72 0.95 11.77 8.82
C THR A 72 0.02 12.89 9.35
N SER A 73 -1.29 12.61 9.38
CA SER A 73 -2.28 13.47 10.05
C SER A 73 -1.96 13.73 11.52
N ARG A 74 -1.24 12.84 12.17
CA ARG A 74 -0.83 12.96 13.56
C ARG A 74 0.61 13.44 13.70
N LYS A 75 0.83 14.48 14.51
CA LYS A 75 2.16 15.03 14.82
C LYS A 75 3.09 13.95 15.38
N LYS A 76 4.34 13.92 14.91
CA LYS A 76 5.42 12.98 15.28
C LYS A 76 5.28 11.58 14.70
N PHE A 77 4.26 11.31 13.91
CA PHE A 77 4.12 10.05 13.18
C PHE A 77 4.47 10.27 11.71
N PHE A 78 5.32 9.40 11.20
CA PHE A 78 5.77 9.41 9.81
C PHE A 78 5.46 8.06 9.18
N SER A 79 5.13 8.04 7.90
CA SER A 79 4.89 6.81 7.15
C SER A 79 5.59 6.87 5.80
N CYS A 80 6.24 5.79 5.41
CA CYS A 80 6.94 5.66 4.13
C CYS A 80 6.92 4.21 3.62
N GLY A 81 7.35 4.00 2.39
CA GLY A 81 7.35 2.70 1.75
C GLY A 81 5.94 2.13 1.57
N ASP A 82 5.80 0.82 1.70
CA ASP A 82 4.55 0.12 1.44
C ASP A 82 3.41 0.55 2.37
N SER A 83 3.71 0.95 3.60
CA SER A 83 2.68 1.45 4.54
C SER A 83 2.03 2.75 4.08
N ARG A 84 2.71 3.58 3.28
CA ARG A 84 2.21 4.83 2.71
C ARG A 84 1.75 4.68 1.26
N ARG A 85 2.56 4.03 0.46
CA ARG A 85 2.39 3.93 -1.00
C ARG A 85 1.51 2.76 -1.42
N GLY A 86 1.36 1.75 -0.59
CA GLY A 86 0.92 0.42 -0.99
C GLY A 86 2.10 -0.42 -1.52
N GLN A 87 1.82 -1.64 -1.85
CA GLN A 87 2.83 -2.56 -2.36
C GLN A 87 3.49 -2.02 -3.63
N SER A 88 4.81 -1.98 -3.62
CA SER A 88 5.59 -1.45 -4.73
C SER A 88 6.96 -2.13 -4.84
N LEU A 89 7.79 -1.66 -5.76
CA LEU A 89 9.14 -2.18 -5.90
C LEU A 89 9.98 -1.83 -4.67
N VAL A 90 10.85 -2.75 -4.25
CA VAL A 90 11.75 -2.59 -3.09
C VAL A 90 12.62 -1.33 -3.19
N VAL A 91 13.00 -0.92 -4.40
CA VAL A 91 13.77 0.32 -4.63
C VAL A 91 13.01 1.57 -4.16
N TRP A 92 11.69 1.59 -4.26
CA TRP A 92 10.86 2.68 -3.75
C TRP A 92 10.78 2.68 -2.24
N ALA A 93 10.67 1.50 -1.62
CA ALA A 93 10.69 1.37 -0.16
C ALA A 93 12.01 1.89 0.43
N ILE A 94 13.15 1.52 -0.19
CA ILE A 94 14.48 2.00 0.21
C ILE A 94 14.59 3.52 0.03
N LYS A 95 14.17 4.05 -1.11
CA LYS A 95 14.21 5.49 -1.38
C LYS A 95 13.37 6.26 -0.36
N GLU A 96 12.12 5.89 -0.19
CA GLU A 96 11.23 6.57 0.75
C GLU A 96 11.71 6.46 2.20
N GLY A 97 12.27 5.31 2.59
CA GLY A 97 12.88 5.15 3.91
C GLY A 97 13.99 6.14 4.18
N ARG A 98 14.90 6.35 3.21
CA ARG A 98 15.98 7.35 3.31
C ARG A 98 15.44 8.78 3.36
N ASP A 99 14.51 9.12 2.50
CA ASP A 99 13.90 10.46 2.43
C ASP A 99 13.10 10.76 3.72
N CYS A 100 12.40 9.78 4.24
CA CYS A 100 11.69 9.85 5.51
C CYS A 100 12.64 10.07 6.69
N ALA A 101 13.73 9.31 6.77
CA ALA A 101 14.76 9.49 7.81
C ALA A 101 15.33 10.91 7.79
N HIS A 102 15.58 11.48 6.61
CA HIS A 102 16.00 12.87 6.44
C HIS A 102 14.96 13.86 6.98
N SER A 103 13.69 13.59 6.71
CA SER A 103 12.58 14.43 7.17
C SER A 103 12.40 14.36 8.68
N VAL A 104 12.52 13.19 9.27
CA VAL A 104 12.51 12.99 10.73
C VAL A 104 13.68 13.75 11.38
N HIS A 105 14.87 13.65 10.80
CA HIS A 105 16.04 14.36 11.31
C HIS A 105 15.85 15.90 11.31
N LYS A 106 15.33 16.45 10.21
CA LYS A 106 14.99 17.89 10.14
C LYS A 106 13.94 18.29 11.17
N PHE A 107 12.92 17.44 11.36
CA PHE A 107 11.86 17.66 12.34
C PHE A 107 12.42 17.71 13.79
N LEU A 108 13.30 16.78 14.13
CA LEU A 108 13.93 16.72 15.46
C LEU A 108 14.87 17.91 15.71
N LYS A 109 15.70 18.28 14.73
CA LYS A 109 16.57 19.47 14.84
C LYS A 109 15.77 20.75 15.07
N LYS A 110 14.68 20.96 14.33
CA LYS A 110 13.83 22.15 14.51
C LYS A 110 13.24 22.21 15.92
N LYS A 111 12.88 21.04 16.49
CA LYS A 111 12.33 20.98 17.84
C LYS A 111 13.38 21.30 18.92
N GLN A 112 14.64 20.93 18.72
CA GLN A 112 15.72 21.27 19.66
C GLN A 112 15.98 22.78 19.71
N LEU A 113 15.91 23.46 18.56
CA LEU A 113 16.10 24.92 18.49
C LEU A 113 14.99 25.69 19.20
N THR A 114 13.75 25.20 19.19
CA THR A 114 12.60 25.85 19.84
C THR A 114 12.46 25.52 21.33
N GLN A 115 13.28 24.67 21.89
CA GLN A 115 13.29 24.36 23.34
C GLN A 115 14.41 25.09 24.10
N ASN A 116 15.32 25.75 23.39
CA ASN A 116 16.44 26.51 23.96
C ASN A 116 16.23 28.03 23.94
N ASP A 117 15.05 28.48 23.50
CA ASP A 117 14.53 29.85 23.63
C ASP A 117 13.43 29.89 24.72
#